data_682d775d05fe9d3c1d5939a4d86fe5eb
#
_entry.id   682d775d05fe9d3c1d5939a4d86fe5eb
#
_cell.length_a   1.000
_cell.length_b   1.000
_cell.length_c   1.000
_cell.angle_alpha   90.00
_cell.angle_beta   90.00
_cell.angle_gamma   90.00
#
_symmetry.space_group_name_H-M   'P 1'
#
loop_
_entity.id
_entity.type
_entity.pdbx_description
1 polymer ?
#
loop_
_entity_poly.entity_id
_entity_poly.type
_entity_poly.pdbx_seq_one_letter_code
_entity_poly.pdbx_strand_id
1 'polypeptide(L)'
;EFTGAEVVETLIDYMKNQLKELMTNYGEVCELWFDGAWDKKNVSDWCLPEIYQFVKEMQPNCQISTNWTLGKRPVDMAENDSIIYFPADFRLWDPFLPVKNDPKIYSYGGKKYYLPFECTQTISVLGNWFSHPEDKTVRELDELEEIVYVSTANDNCLLLNIPPDVNGEQNPLAIERITALAQKLGIEDGKPFPKQLPEPKSLTSSATASASSIFKQDTLHYGAM
;
A
#
# COMPACT_ATOMS: atom_id res chain seq x y z
N GLU A 1 0.87 -32.90 -22.02
CA GLU A 1 1.53 -31.58 -21.80
C GLU A 1 0.47 -30.51 -22.10
N PHE A 2 0.18 -29.64 -21.14
CA PHE A 2 -0.73 -28.51 -21.33
C PHE A 2 -0.07 -27.45 -22.21
N THR A 3 -0.84 -26.82 -23.09
CA THR A 3 -0.39 -25.63 -23.80
C THR A 3 -0.29 -24.44 -22.85
N GLY A 4 0.48 -23.42 -23.18
CA GLY A 4 0.57 -22.21 -22.35
C GLY A 4 -0.79 -21.55 -22.11
N ALA A 5 -1.71 -21.60 -23.06
CA ALA A 5 -3.08 -21.08 -22.94
C ALA A 5 -3.92 -21.88 -21.93
N GLU A 6 -3.89 -23.22 -21.99
CA GLU A 6 -4.58 -24.09 -21.02
C GLU A 6 -4.08 -23.91 -19.60
N VAL A 7 -2.77 -23.66 -19.42
CA VAL A 7 -2.20 -23.37 -18.08
C VAL A 7 -2.73 -22.04 -17.53
N VAL A 8 -2.83 -21.00 -18.36
CA VAL A 8 -3.36 -19.70 -17.95
C VAL A 8 -4.85 -19.80 -17.58
N GLU A 9 -5.66 -20.47 -18.41
CA GLU A 9 -7.10 -20.67 -18.14
C GLU A 9 -7.31 -21.40 -16.82
N THR A 10 -6.58 -22.49 -16.57
CA THR A 10 -6.62 -23.24 -15.31
C THR A 10 -6.24 -22.39 -14.10
N LEU A 11 -5.23 -21.52 -14.24
CA LEU A 11 -4.80 -20.61 -13.17
C LEU A 11 -5.88 -19.56 -12.85
N ILE A 12 -6.51 -18.99 -13.86
CA ILE A 12 -7.58 -18.00 -13.68
C ILE A 12 -8.81 -18.63 -13.02
N ASP A 13 -9.19 -19.83 -13.43
CA ASP A 13 -10.29 -20.57 -12.79
C ASP A 13 -9.99 -20.88 -11.32
N TYR A 14 -8.77 -21.30 -11.02
CA TYR A 14 -8.32 -21.51 -9.64
C TYR A 14 -8.40 -20.22 -8.82
N MET A 15 -7.88 -19.11 -9.35
CA MET A 15 -7.94 -17.80 -8.71
C MET A 15 -9.38 -17.37 -8.43
N LYS A 16 -10.29 -17.51 -9.41
CA LYS A 16 -11.71 -17.19 -9.24
C LYS A 16 -12.36 -18.02 -8.14
N ASN A 17 -12.03 -19.30 -8.02
CA ASN A 17 -12.55 -20.17 -6.95
C ASN A 17 -12.09 -19.67 -5.57
N GLN A 18 -10.82 -19.27 -5.41
CA GLN A 18 -10.30 -18.70 -4.17
C GLN A 18 -10.96 -17.34 -3.86
N LEU A 19 -11.08 -16.47 -4.86
CA LEU A 19 -11.74 -15.17 -4.71
C LEU A 19 -13.22 -15.33 -4.34
N LYS A 20 -13.93 -16.28 -4.95
CA LYS A 20 -15.32 -16.57 -4.60
C LYS A 20 -15.45 -16.97 -3.13
N GLU A 21 -14.57 -17.84 -2.65
CA GLU A 21 -14.56 -18.23 -1.23
C GLU A 21 -14.36 -17.01 -0.33
N LEU A 22 -13.36 -16.18 -0.61
CA LEU A 22 -13.08 -14.96 0.16
C LEU A 22 -14.25 -13.97 0.13
N MET A 23 -14.85 -13.74 -1.04
CA MET A 23 -15.91 -12.75 -1.21
C MET A 23 -17.27 -13.21 -0.64
N THR A 24 -17.46 -14.50 -0.36
CA THR A 24 -18.78 -15.01 0.06
C THR A 24 -18.82 -15.54 1.48
N ASN A 25 -17.69 -15.94 2.07
CA ASN A 25 -17.67 -16.65 3.35
C ASN A 25 -17.26 -15.80 4.56
N TYR A 26 -16.65 -14.63 4.35
CA TYR A 26 -16.01 -13.85 5.42
C TYR A 26 -16.61 -12.46 5.62
N GLY A 27 -17.75 -12.17 4.99
CA GLY A 27 -18.42 -10.89 5.07
C GLY A 27 -17.89 -9.86 4.06
N GLU A 28 -18.05 -8.58 4.37
CA GLU A 28 -17.64 -7.49 3.50
C GLU A 28 -16.12 -7.35 3.52
N VAL A 29 -15.53 -7.37 2.31
CA VAL A 29 -14.09 -7.17 2.07
C VAL A 29 -13.90 -5.76 1.54
N CYS A 30 -13.17 -4.93 2.26
CA CYS A 30 -12.93 -3.55 1.82
C CYS A 30 -11.93 -3.46 0.67
N GLU A 31 -10.96 -4.41 0.61
CA GLU A 31 -9.84 -4.32 -0.33
C GLU A 31 -9.31 -5.69 -0.73
N LEU A 32 -8.91 -5.79 -2.01
CA LEU A 32 -8.12 -6.89 -2.57
C LEU A 32 -6.83 -6.37 -3.16
N TRP A 33 -5.74 -6.99 -2.76
CA TRP A 33 -4.39 -6.65 -3.11
C TRP A 33 -3.73 -7.79 -3.88
N PHE A 34 -3.45 -7.59 -5.17
CA PHE A 34 -2.75 -8.56 -5.99
C PHE A 34 -1.26 -8.29 -6.00
N ASP A 35 -0.48 -9.28 -5.66
CA ASP A 35 0.98 -9.21 -5.64
C ASP A 35 1.60 -10.21 -6.62
N GLY A 36 2.90 -10.01 -6.97
CA GLY A 36 3.62 -10.92 -7.86
C GLY A 36 3.29 -10.77 -9.35
N ALA A 37 2.60 -9.70 -9.76
CA ALA A 37 2.18 -9.52 -11.14
C ALA A 37 3.37 -9.43 -12.14
N TRP A 38 4.55 -9.05 -11.70
CA TRP A 38 5.79 -8.99 -12.47
C TRP A 38 6.33 -10.36 -12.91
N ASP A 39 5.83 -11.47 -12.36
CA ASP A 39 6.24 -12.82 -12.75
C ASP A 39 5.80 -13.20 -14.17
N LYS A 40 4.81 -12.51 -14.73
CA LYS A 40 4.36 -12.71 -16.10
C LYS A 40 5.04 -11.74 -17.06
N LYS A 41 5.47 -12.27 -18.20
CA LYS A 41 6.03 -11.44 -19.27
C LYS A 41 5.01 -10.52 -19.91
N ASN A 42 3.74 -10.97 -20.00
CA ASN A 42 2.65 -10.21 -20.57
C ASN A 42 1.62 -9.90 -19.46
N VAL A 43 1.30 -8.64 -19.28
CA VAL A 43 0.27 -8.20 -18.32
C VAL A 43 -1.10 -8.82 -18.63
N SER A 44 -1.41 -9.03 -19.92
CA SER A 44 -2.66 -9.65 -20.38
C SER A 44 -2.88 -11.07 -19.85
N ASP A 45 -1.80 -11.80 -19.53
CA ASP A 45 -1.88 -13.17 -19.02
C ASP A 45 -2.53 -13.27 -17.63
N TRP A 46 -2.65 -12.14 -16.92
CA TRP A 46 -3.35 -12.06 -15.63
C TRP A 46 -4.87 -11.92 -15.76
N CYS A 47 -5.40 -11.65 -16.95
CA CYS A 47 -6.84 -11.45 -17.19
C CYS A 47 -7.48 -10.47 -16.19
N LEU A 48 -6.78 -9.40 -15.82
CA LEU A 48 -7.21 -8.45 -14.77
C LEU A 48 -8.60 -7.88 -15.00
N PRO A 49 -9.05 -7.52 -16.21
CA PRO A 49 -10.41 -7.03 -16.41
C PRO A 49 -11.48 -8.05 -16.00
N GLU A 50 -11.25 -9.32 -16.29
CA GLU A 50 -12.16 -10.41 -15.97
C GLU A 50 -12.19 -10.67 -14.45
N ILE A 51 -11.03 -10.72 -13.80
CA ILE A 51 -10.90 -10.89 -12.36
C ILE A 51 -11.53 -9.69 -11.61
N TYR A 52 -11.25 -8.48 -12.06
CA TYR A 52 -11.82 -7.25 -11.49
C TYR A 52 -13.35 -7.30 -11.55
N GLN A 53 -13.91 -7.57 -12.72
CA GLN A 53 -15.37 -7.67 -12.88
C GLN A 53 -15.95 -8.77 -12.00
N PHE A 54 -15.34 -9.94 -11.95
CA PHE A 54 -15.78 -11.07 -11.13
C PHE A 54 -15.90 -10.68 -9.64
N VAL A 55 -14.93 -9.96 -9.10
CA VAL A 55 -14.99 -9.48 -7.71
C VAL A 55 -16.05 -8.41 -7.52
N LYS A 56 -16.12 -7.42 -8.43
CA LYS A 56 -17.09 -6.32 -8.35
C LYS A 56 -18.55 -6.80 -8.47
N GLU A 57 -18.83 -7.90 -9.15
CA GLU A 57 -20.16 -8.51 -9.21
C GLU A 57 -20.58 -9.08 -7.85
N MET A 58 -19.65 -9.61 -7.06
CA MET A 58 -19.94 -10.13 -5.72
C MET A 58 -19.90 -9.03 -4.65
N GLN A 59 -18.91 -8.15 -4.71
CA GLN A 59 -18.73 -7.07 -3.75
C GLN A 59 -18.34 -5.75 -4.46
N PRO A 60 -19.35 -4.96 -4.90
CA PRO A 60 -19.10 -3.73 -5.68
C PRO A 60 -18.22 -2.69 -4.99
N ASN A 61 -18.23 -2.66 -3.66
CA ASN A 61 -17.49 -1.70 -2.84
C ASN A 61 -16.03 -2.13 -2.58
N CYS A 62 -15.68 -3.41 -2.81
CA CYS A 62 -14.32 -3.89 -2.63
C CYS A 62 -13.36 -3.14 -3.56
N GLN A 63 -12.36 -2.48 -2.99
CA GLN A 63 -11.32 -1.78 -3.76
C GLN A 63 -10.28 -2.79 -4.24
N ILE A 64 -9.81 -2.65 -5.47
CA ILE A 64 -8.93 -3.64 -6.09
C ILE A 64 -7.72 -2.96 -6.68
N SER A 65 -6.53 -3.45 -6.40
CA SER A 65 -5.32 -3.03 -7.07
C SER A 65 -4.29 -4.16 -7.19
N THR A 66 -3.27 -3.87 -7.99
CA THR A 66 -2.15 -4.77 -8.24
C THR A 66 -0.85 -4.06 -7.88
N ASN A 67 0.01 -4.71 -7.11
CA ASN A 67 1.31 -4.15 -6.77
C ASN A 67 2.09 -3.81 -8.03
N TRP A 68 2.80 -2.67 -7.98
CA TRP A 68 3.44 -2.02 -9.11
C TRP A 68 2.47 -1.50 -10.19
N THR A 69 1.32 -1.01 -9.79
CA THR A 69 0.22 -0.55 -10.65
C THR A 69 0.67 0.22 -11.90
N LEU A 70 1.66 1.11 -11.77
CA LEU A 70 2.23 1.88 -12.88
C LEU A 70 3.60 1.36 -13.37
N GLY A 71 4.16 0.31 -12.74
CA GLY A 71 5.52 -0.13 -13.05
C GLY A 71 6.62 0.88 -12.72
N LYS A 72 6.33 1.89 -11.89
CA LYS A 72 7.22 2.98 -11.51
C LYS A 72 7.16 3.23 -10.01
N ARG A 73 8.30 3.53 -9.41
CA ARG A 73 8.38 3.96 -8.01
C ARG A 73 7.67 5.32 -7.83
N PRO A 74 7.17 5.65 -6.63
CA PRO A 74 6.50 6.93 -6.37
C PRO A 74 7.30 8.16 -6.82
N VAL A 75 8.61 8.15 -6.65
CA VAL A 75 9.50 9.25 -7.06
C VAL A 75 9.60 9.45 -8.58
N ASP A 76 9.27 8.42 -9.34
CA ASP A 76 9.36 8.42 -10.80
C ASP A 76 7.97 8.57 -11.46
N MET A 77 6.90 8.64 -10.66
CA MET A 77 5.54 8.79 -11.16
C MET A 77 5.26 10.24 -11.58
N ALA A 78 4.64 10.40 -12.72
CA ALA A 78 4.22 11.69 -13.25
C ALA A 78 2.73 11.69 -13.61
N GLU A 79 2.13 12.88 -13.60
CA GLU A 79 0.74 13.04 -14.02
C GLU A 79 0.54 12.55 -15.46
N ASN A 80 -0.55 11.81 -15.68
CA ASN A 80 -0.92 11.15 -16.93
C ASN A 80 -0.02 9.97 -17.35
N ASP A 81 0.86 9.47 -16.48
CA ASP A 81 1.53 8.20 -16.72
C ASP A 81 0.52 7.08 -17.02
N SER A 82 0.96 6.09 -17.78
CA SER A 82 0.11 4.95 -18.12
C SER A 82 0.00 3.96 -16.99
N ILE A 83 -1.23 3.53 -16.69
CA ILE A 83 -1.49 2.40 -15.81
C ILE A 83 -1.08 1.13 -16.55
N ILE A 84 -0.25 0.30 -15.93
CA ILE A 84 0.19 -0.98 -16.51
C ILE A 84 -0.77 -2.10 -16.12
N TYR A 85 -1.10 -2.21 -14.83
CA TYR A 85 -2.02 -3.23 -14.33
C TYR A 85 -3.41 -2.62 -14.14
N PHE A 86 -4.24 -2.74 -15.17
CA PHE A 86 -5.59 -2.17 -15.24
C PHE A 86 -6.65 -3.28 -15.40
N PRO A 87 -7.84 -3.20 -14.77
CA PRO A 87 -8.34 -2.10 -13.92
C PRO A 87 -7.71 -2.05 -12.52
N ALA A 88 -7.68 -0.86 -11.91
CA ALA A 88 -7.25 -0.64 -10.55
C ALA A 88 -8.04 0.53 -9.94
N ASP A 89 -8.36 0.44 -8.64
CA ASP A 89 -9.06 1.49 -7.90
C ASP A 89 -8.08 2.42 -7.17
N PHE A 90 -6.85 1.97 -6.93
CA PHE A 90 -5.78 2.74 -6.30
C PHE A 90 -4.41 2.27 -6.82
N ARG A 91 -3.34 2.98 -6.45
CA ARG A 91 -1.96 2.65 -6.84
C ARG A 91 -1.23 1.98 -5.70
N LEU A 92 -0.36 1.04 -6.05
CA LEU A 92 0.50 0.33 -5.14
C LEU A 92 1.96 0.36 -5.60
N TRP A 93 2.87 0.51 -4.65
CA TRP A 93 4.29 0.21 -4.79
C TRP A 93 4.94 0.11 -3.41
N ASP A 94 4.99 -1.07 -2.84
CA ASP A 94 5.63 -1.32 -1.55
C ASP A 94 7.18 -1.41 -1.67
N PRO A 95 7.92 -1.07 -0.64
CA PRO A 95 7.54 -0.39 0.60
C PRO A 95 7.72 1.14 0.55
N PHE A 96 7.47 1.77 -0.57
CA PHE A 96 7.80 3.19 -0.77
C PHE A 96 6.72 4.13 -0.25
N LEU A 97 7.16 5.24 0.33
CA LEU A 97 6.30 6.35 0.73
C LEU A 97 5.91 7.20 -0.48
N PRO A 98 4.74 7.84 -0.49
CA PRO A 98 4.37 8.79 -1.53
C PRO A 98 5.25 10.04 -1.48
N VAL A 99 5.40 10.71 -2.62
CA VAL A 99 6.07 12.02 -2.68
C VAL A 99 5.12 13.14 -2.24
N LYS A 100 5.68 14.28 -1.80
CA LYS A 100 4.91 15.42 -1.26
C LYS A 100 3.78 15.93 -2.20
N ASN A 101 4.05 15.98 -3.51
CA ASN A 101 3.09 16.42 -4.53
C ASN A 101 2.70 15.23 -5.42
N ASP A 102 2.31 14.15 -4.77
CA ASP A 102 1.98 12.90 -5.40
C ASP A 102 0.86 13.06 -6.46
N PRO A 103 1.12 12.76 -7.75
CA PRO A 103 0.11 12.86 -8.78
C PRO A 103 -1.02 11.85 -8.54
N LYS A 104 -2.25 12.21 -8.94
CA LYS A 104 -3.44 11.35 -8.79
C LYS A 104 -4.06 10.94 -10.10
N ILE A 105 -3.74 11.62 -11.19
CA ILE A 105 -4.39 11.40 -12.48
C ILE A 105 -3.47 10.60 -13.39
N TYR A 106 -3.97 9.45 -13.82
CA TYR A 106 -3.25 8.49 -14.65
C TYR A 106 -4.07 8.09 -15.88
N SER A 107 -3.43 7.49 -16.86
CA SER A 107 -4.04 7.23 -18.16
C SER A 107 -4.13 5.73 -18.48
N TYR A 108 -5.25 5.32 -19.06
CA TYR A 108 -5.38 4.01 -19.68
C TYR A 108 -6.39 4.07 -20.86
N GLY A 109 -6.03 3.51 -22.02
CA GLY A 109 -6.92 3.47 -23.18
C GLY A 109 -7.43 4.84 -23.63
N GLY A 110 -6.63 5.90 -23.48
CA GLY A 110 -7.00 7.28 -23.82
C GLY A 110 -7.92 7.96 -22.80
N LYS A 111 -8.24 7.32 -21.70
CA LYS A 111 -9.05 7.88 -20.59
C LYS A 111 -8.16 8.20 -19.39
N LYS A 112 -8.64 9.10 -18.53
CA LYS A 112 -7.98 9.49 -17.28
C LYS A 112 -8.70 8.92 -16.08
N TYR A 113 -7.92 8.48 -15.08
CA TYR A 113 -8.40 7.86 -13.86
C TYR A 113 -7.76 8.53 -12.67
N TYR A 114 -8.53 8.77 -11.62
CA TYR A 114 -8.04 9.21 -10.33
C TYR A 114 -7.66 7.97 -9.51
N LEU A 115 -6.40 7.84 -9.15
CA LEU A 115 -5.89 6.74 -8.35
C LEU A 115 -5.13 7.29 -7.13
N PRO A 116 -5.69 7.21 -5.92
CA PRO A 116 -4.95 7.47 -4.70
C PRO A 116 -3.82 6.45 -4.54
N PHE A 117 -2.87 6.72 -3.66
CA PHE A 117 -1.76 5.80 -3.38
C PHE A 117 -1.99 5.11 -2.05
N GLU A 118 -1.91 3.79 -2.04
CA GLU A 118 -1.75 3.03 -0.82
C GLU A 118 -0.27 2.80 -0.57
N CYS A 119 0.19 3.29 0.57
CA CYS A 119 1.53 3.09 1.06
C CYS A 119 1.56 1.88 1.98
N THR A 120 2.32 0.86 1.63
CA THR A 120 2.48 -0.33 2.46
C THR A 120 3.83 -0.29 3.15
N GLN A 121 3.81 -0.36 4.49
CA GLN A 121 5.00 -0.37 5.33
C GLN A 121 4.95 -1.54 6.30
N THR A 122 6.11 -1.95 6.81
CA THR A 122 6.17 -2.93 7.90
C THR A 122 6.63 -2.26 9.20
N ILE A 123 6.09 -2.72 10.33
CA ILE A 123 6.50 -2.26 11.66
C ILE A 123 7.91 -2.72 12.02
N SER A 124 8.44 -3.74 11.34
CA SER A 124 9.82 -4.21 11.53
C SER A 124 10.82 -3.17 11.03
N VAL A 125 11.82 -2.83 11.86
CA VAL A 125 12.94 -1.96 11.47
C VAL A 125 13.81 -2.61 10.38
N LEU A 126 13.90 -3.94 10.39
CA LEU A 126 14.67 -4.70 9.40
C LEU A 126 13.93 -4.87 8.06
N GLY A 127 12.68 -4.42 7.96
CA GLY A 127 11.89 -4.49 6.73
C GLY A 127 11.26 -5.87 6.46
N ASN A 128 11.18 -6.75 7.46
CA ASN A 128 10.59 -8.07 7.30
C ASN A 128 9.07 -8.00 7.19
N TRP A 129 8.51 -8.63 6.16
CA TRP A 129 7.06 -8.74 5.91
C TRP A 129 6.42 -9.90 6.66
N PHE A 130 7.18 -10.95 6.91
CA PHE A 130 6.75 -12.19 7.54
C PHE A 130 7.52 -12.45 8.82
N SER A 131 7.07 -13.43 9.60
CA SER A 131 7.76 -13.86 10.80
C SER A 131 9.21 -14.26 10.50
N HIS A 132 10.12 -13.62 11.21
CA HIS A 132 11.53 -13.96 11.20
C HIS A 132 12.01 -14.15 12.65
N PRO A 133 12.45 -15.36 13.04
CA PRO A 133 12.77 -15.67 14.44
C PRO A 133 13.79 -14.71 15.09
N GLU A 134 14.73 -14.21 14.28
CA GLU A 134 15.78 -13.31 14.74
C GLU A 134 15.36 -11.84 14.81
N ASP A 135 14.23 -11.48 14.14
CA ASP A 135 13.75 -10.10 14.13
C ASP A 135 12.80 -9.83 15.29
N LYS A 136 13.31 -9.12 16.29
CA LYS A 136 12.54 -8.61 17.41
C LYS A 136 12.39 -7.09 17.37
N THR A 137 12.77 -6.48 16.24
CA THR A 137 12.77 -5.03 16.08
C THR A 137 11.37 -4.50 15.83
N VAL A 138 11.08 -3.35 16.40
CA VAL A 138 9.83 -2.60 16.19
C VAL A 138 10.20 -1.14 16.05
N ARG A 139 9.65 -0.46 15.04
CA ARG A 139 9.87 0.98 14.83
C ARG A 139 9.45 1.80 16.04
N GLU A 140 10.15 2.90 16.27
CA GLU A 140 9.82 3.83 17.34
C GLU A 140 8.50 4.57 17.07
N LEU A 141 7.83 5.00 18.14
CA LEU A 141 6.52 5.65 18.03
C LEU A 141 6.54 6.90 17.15
N ASP A 142 7.58 7.72 17.26
CA ASP A 142 7.69 8.96 16.48
C ASP A 142 7.94 8.66 14.99
N GLU A 143 8.67 7.60 14.68
CA GLU A 143 8.86 7.13 13.30
C GLU A 143 7.54 6.61 12.70
N LEU A 144 6.77 5.84 13.46
CA LEU A 144 5.45 5.36 13.02
C LEU A 144 4.48 6.51 12.81
N GLU A 145 4.50 7.51 13.68
CA GLU A 145 3.70 8.72 13.52
C GLU A 145 4.06 9.46 12.23
N GLU A 146 5.33 9.66 11.94
CA GLU A 146 5.80 10.27 10.69
C GLU A 146 5.35 9.48 9.47
N ILE A 147 5.47 8.16 9.50
CA ILE A 147 4.99 7.27 8.43
C ILE A 147 3.49 7.48 8.20
N VAL A 148 2.66 7.54 9.24
CA VAL A 148 1.22 7.81 9.10
C VAL A 148 0.97 9.15 8.42
N TYR A 149 1.61 10.24 8.89
CA TYR A 149 1.39 11.57 8.32
C TYR A 149 1.81 11.65 6.86
N VAL A 150 2.98 11.09 6.51
CA VAL A 150 3.46 11.11 5.12
C VAL A 150 2.58 10.25 4.22
N SER A 151 2.19 9.07 4.70
CA SER A 151 1.41 8.11 3.90
C SER A 151 -0.03 8.56 3.69
N THR A 152 -0.66 9.19 4.69
CA THR A 152 -2.07 9.61 4.61
C THR A 152 -2.26 11.03 4.06
N ALA A 153 -1.16 11.74 3.80
CA ALA A 153 -1.23 13.04 3.15
C ALA A 153 -1.84 12.92 1.74
N ASN A 154 -2.53 13.99 1.31
CA ASN A 154 -3.05 14.09 -0.06
C ASN A 154 -4.01 12.94 -0.47
N ASP A 155 -4.91 12.56 0.40
CA ASP A 155 -5.92 11.50 0.16
C ASP A 155 -5.33 10.11 -0.15
N ASN A 156 -4.16 9.82 0.38
CA ASN A 156 -3.55 8.49 0.35
C ASN A 156 -3.87 7.70 1.62
N CYS A 157 -3.53 6.41 1.65
CA CYS A 157 -3.71 5.58 2.83
C CYS A 157 -2.44 4.81 3.19
N LEU A 158 -2.41 4.30 4.42
CA LEU A 158 -1.34 3.47 4.94
C LEU A 158 -1.88 2.08 5.27
N LEU A 159 -1.24 1.05 4.71
CA LEU A 159 -1.33 -0.32 5.19
C LEU A 159 -0.07 -0.63 6.00
N LEU A 160 -0.21 -0.81 7.31
CA LEU A 160 0.91 -1.13 8.19
C LEU A 160 0.92 -2.62 8.51
N ASN A 161 1.90 -3.33 7.98
CA ASN A 161 2.08 -4.75 8.21
C ASN A 161 2.72 -5.01 9.58
N ILE A 162 2.13 -5.92 10.34
CA ILE A 162 2.63 -6.40 11.63
C ILE A 162 2.86 -7.91 11.52
N PRO A 163 4.10 -8.38 11.31
CA PRO A 163 4.37 -9.80 11.13
C PRO A 163 4.01 -10.61 12.38
N PRO A 164 3.15 -11.63 12.29
CA PRO A 164 2.92 -12.56 13.40
C PRO A 164 4.11 -13.52 13.55
N ASP A 165 4.25 -14.12 14.70
CA ASP A 165 5.23 -15.20 14.92
C ASP A 165 4.75 -16.53 14.29
N VAL A 166 5.53 -17.60 14.50
CA VAL A 166 5.22 -18.94 13.95
C VAL A 166 3.95 -19.57 14.55
N ASN A 167 3.46 -19.05 15.69
CA ASN A 167 2.23 -19.49 16.35
C ASN A 167 1.03 -18.59 15.96
N GLY A 168 1.24 -17.56 15.15
CA GLY A 168 0.24 -16.56 14.81
C GLY A 168 0.09 -15.46 15.86
N GLU A 169 0.99 -15.37 16.83
CA GLU A 169 0.95 -14.37 17.87
C GLU A 169 1.68 -13.10 17.45
N GLN A 170 1.15 -11.95 17.86
CA GLN A 170 1.78 -10.66 17.61
C GLN A 170 2.88 -10.37 18.62
N ASN A 171 3.96 -9.73 18.17
CA ASN A 171 5.01 -9.24 19.06
C ASN A 171 4.41 -8.26 20.10
N PRO A 172 4.55 -8.51 21.42
CA PRO A 172 3.98 -7.63 22.46
C PRO A 172 4.42 -6.17 22.34
N LEU A 173 5.66 -5.90 21.92
CA LEU A 173 6.14 -4.55 21.68
C LEU A 173 5.45 -3.90 20.49
N ALA A 174 5.13 -4.67 19.43
CA ALA A 174 4.37 -4.16 18.31
C ALA A 174 2.93 -3.78 18.73
N ILE A 175 2.28 -4.59 19.54
CA ILE A 175 0.96 -4.29 20.12
C ILE A 175 1.02 -3.00 20.95
N GLU A 176 2.01 -2.86 21.81
CA GLU A 176 2.23 -1.66 22.63
C GLU A 176 2.39 -0.42 21.75
N ARG A 177 3.24 -0.48 20.71
CA ARG A 177 3.50 0.62 19.77
C ARG A 177 2.25 1.04 18.99
N ILE A 178 1.52 0.08 18.45
CA ILE A 178 0.29 0.38 17.69
C ILE A 178 -0.78 0.96 18.60
N THR A 179 -0.91 0.45 19.83
CA THR A 179 -1.87 1.00 20.80
C THR A 179 -1.51 2.44 21.15
N ALA A 180 -0.24 2.72 21.41
CA ALA A 180 0.23 4.09 21.69
C ALA A 180 0.05 5.02 20.51
N LEU A 181 0.32 4.53 19.27
CA LEU A 181 0.09 5.27 18.04
C LEU A 181 -1.39 5.60 17.85
N ALA A 182 -2.27 4.63 18.01
CA ALA A 182 -3.71 4.82 17.90
C ALA A 182 -4.22 5.89 18.89
N GLN A 183 -3.77 5.82 20.15
CA GLN A 183 -4.10 6.83 21.18
C GLN A 183 -3.59 8.22 20.80
N LYS A 184 -2.35 8.31 20.33
CA LYS A 184 -1.74 9.59 19.91
C LYS A 184 -2.47 10.24 18.74
N LEU A 185 -2.97 9.44 17.81
CA LEU A 185 -3.69 9.87 16.62
C LEU A 185 -5.20 10.03 16.83
N GLY A 186 -5.72 9.69 18.01
CA GLY A 186 -7.15 9.75 18.31
C GLY A 186 -7.98 8.71 17.54
N ILE A 187 -7.37 7.56 17.21
CA ILE A 187 -8.05 6.44 16.56
C ILE A 187 -8.74 5.63 17.66
N GLU A 188 -10.05 5.43 17.54
CA GLU A 188 -10.86 4.68 18.48
C GLU A 188 -11.47 3.46 17.81
N ASP A 189 -11.49 2.33 18.54
CA ASP A 189 -12.08 1.09 18.05
C ASP A 189 -13.56 1.26 17.68
N GLY A 190 -13.95 0.69 16.54
CA GLY A 190 -15.31 0.78 16.00
C GLY A 190 -15.75 2.16 15.51
N LYS A 191 -14.85 3.16 15.48
CA LYS A 191 -15.13 4.49 14.92
C LYS A 191 -14.39 4.69 13.59
N PRO A 192 -14.96 5.52 12.70
CA PRO A 192 -14.24 5.92 11.49
C PRO A 192 -12.90 6.58 11.81
N PHE A 193 -11.92 6.37 10.96
CA PHE A 193 -10.63 7.05 11.06
C PHE A 193 -10.84 8.57 11.11
N PRO A 194 -10.11 9.31 11.96
CA PRO A 194 -10.26 10.76 12.07
C PRO A 194 -10.05 11.43 10.71
N LYS A 195 -10.97 12.33 10.31
CA LYS A 195 -10.86 13.07 9.05
C LYS A 195 -9.64 14.01 9.03
N GLN A 196 -9.20 14.42 10.20
CA GLN A 196 -8.02 15.25 10.37
C GLN A 196 -7.23 14.70 11.54
N LEU A 197 -6.02 14.28 11.28
CA LEU A 197 -5.09 13.86 12.33
C LEU A 197 -4.66 15.09 13.15
N PRO A 198 -4.36 14.91 14.46
CA PRO A 198 -3.74 15.96 15.25
C PRO A 198 -2.48 16.47 14.56
N GLU A 199 -2.27 17.77 14.54
CA GLU A 199 -1.01 18.32 14.00
C GLU A 199 0.18 17.76 14.79
N PRO A 200 1.22 17.23 14.11
CA PRO A 200 2.41 16.78 14.79
C PRO A 200 3.01 17.96 15.55
N LYS A 201 3.34 17.74 16.82
CA LYS A 201 4.09 18.74 17.61
C LYS A 201 5.52 18.80 17.05
N SER A 202 5.70 19.59 16.01
CA SER A 202 7.01 19.80 15.40
C SER A 202 7.92 20.50 16.41
N LEU A 203 8.96 19.81 16.85
CA LEU A 203 10.08 20.41 17.58
C LEU A 203 10.89 21.36 16.68
N THR A 204 10.64 21.33 15.37
CA THR A 204 11.38 22.08 14.36
C THR A 204 10.68 23.37 13.91
N SER A 205 9.48 23.69 14.43
CA SER A 205 8.75 24.91 14.05
C SER A 205 9.55 26.22 14.27
N SER A 206 10.58 26.18 15.13
CA SER A 206 11.51 27.26 15.39
C SER A 206 12.96 26.96 14.98
N ALA A 207 13.22 25.80 14.34
CA ALA A 207 14.56 25.39 13.96
C ALA A 207 14.91 25.87 12.54
N THR A 208 16.14 26.35 12.38
CA THR A 208 16.71 26.65 11.06
C THR A 208 17.51 25.43 10.63
N ALA A 209 17.08 24.77 9.56
CA ALA A 209 17.82 23.65 9.00
C ALA A 209 19.09 24.15 8.29
N SER A 210 20.24 23.58 8.62
CA SER A 210 21.50 23.79 7.89
C SER A 210 22.14 22.45 7.58
N ALA A 211 22.63 22.29 6.36
CA ALA A 211 23.39 21.10 5.95
C ALA A 211 24.77 21.54 5.46
N SER A 212 25.82 20.82 5.87
CA SER A 212 27.20 21.04 5.39
C SER A 212 27.42 20.47 3.98
N SER A 213 26.56 19.56 3.53
CA SER A 213 26.55 19.03 2.15
C SER A 213 25.18 18.47 1.82
N ILE A 214 24.77 18.57 0.56
CA ILE A 214 23.54 18.00 0.03
C ILE A 214 23.91 16.96 -1.02
N PHE A 215 23.46 15.73 -0.84
CA PHE A 215 23.60 14.72 -1.87
C PHE A 215 22.64 15.06 -3.02
N LYS A 216 23.12 15.15 -4.25
CA LYS A 216 22.34 15.64 -5.41
C LYS A 216 21.03 14.88 -5.67
N GLN A 217 20.87 13.66 -5.14
CA GLN A 217 19.65 12.87 -5.22
C GLN A 217 18.65 13.15 -4.08
N ASP A 218 19.07 13.82 -3.02
CA ASP A 218 18.24 14.06 -1.83
C ASP A 218 17.54 15.41 -1.82
N THR A 219 17.66 16.21 -2.85
CA THR A 219 17.00 17.51 -2.96
C THR A 219 15.46 17.43 -2.95
N LEU A 220 14.89 16.25 -3.17
CA LEU A 220 13.45 15.99 -3.09
C LEU A 220 12.98 15.63 -1.67
N HIS A 221 13.87 15.15 -0.80
CA HIS A 221 13.52 14.70 0.55
C HIS A 221 13.72 15.76 1.63
N TYR A 222 14.58 16.74 1.39
CA TYR A 222 14.94 17.77 2.39
C TYR A 222 14.79 19.20 1.89
N GLY A 223 14.26 19.39 0.69
CA GLY A 223 13.98 20.69 0.11
C GLY A 223 12.73 21.31 0.70
N ALA A 224 12.93 22.17 1.67
CA ALA A 224 11.96 23.14 2.23
C ALA A 224 10.66 22.51 2.78
N MET A 225 10.67 22.14 4.06
CA MET A 225 9.49 22.35 4.89
C MET A 225 9.36 23.84 5.22
#